data_1757120728b8e6ea342e9899a8c366bf
#
_entry.id   1757120728b8e6ea342e9899a8c366bf
#
_cell.length_a   1.000
_cell.length_b   1.000
_cell.length_c   1.000
_cell.angle_alpha   90.00
_cell.angle_beta   90.00
_cell.angle_gamma   90.00
#
_symmetry.space_group_name_H-M   'P 1'
#
loop_
_entity.id
_entity.type
_entity.pdbx_description
1 polymer ?
#
loop_
_entity_poly.entity_id
_entity_poly.type
_entity_poly.pdbx_seq_one_letter_code
_entity_poly.pdbx_strand_id
1 'polypeptide(L)'
;MKKNQIDFGRRWLLAGTLALFVLYSLNCFVVLPLRNMLSSDILFADNLVIINLVSLLGELIEVAAISFFYAVLLLLIYRCGSKRGALAFIPFAAATVYKYCANTAVSWMYEGSIPSKWAWDIVNVFFYTALELLQLFIVFLFVKGVITLYTEKRDIRLKAARTAGYEGEAIAQDVYPFDRLYDRSNCLLRSAFICALITVIAKEIGSVVSDVWLIVLYGLPEDPITWLFMAVNYISKVILGFAVYFVTVWSMNILNKNTETKI
;
A
#
# COMPACT_ATOMS: atom_id res chain seq x y z
N MET A 1 -21.99 18.48 -13.63
CA MET A 1 -20.67 17.99 -13.19
C MET A 1 -20.68 17.11 -11.93
N LYS A 2 -21.45 17.39 -10.86
CA LYS A 2 -21.40 16.60 -9.60
C LYS A 2 -21.82 15.12 -9.72
N LYS A 3 -22.82 14.78 -10.56
CA LYS A 3 -23.35 13.40 -10.67
C LYS A 3 -22.32 12.43 -11.28
N ASN A 4 -21.62 12.84 -12.33
CA ASN A 4 -20.59 12.02 -12.99
C ASN A 4 -19.38 11.76 -12.09
N GLN A 5 -19.00 12.69 -11.21
CA GLN A 5 -17.91 12.51 -10.25
C GLN A 5 -18.27 11.50 -9.14
N ILE A 6 -19.56 11.42 -8.76
CA ILE A 6 -20.06 10.49 -7.74
C ILE A 6 -20.01 9.06 -8.26
N ASP A 7 -20.49 8.83 -9.48
CA ASP A 7 -20.49 7.51 -10.11
C ASP A 7 -19.05 7.00 -10.37
N PHE A 8 -18.16 7.92 -10.65
CA PHE A 8 -16.76 7.64 -10.92
C PHE A 8 -16.00 7.19 -9.67
N GLY A 9 -16.13 7.91 -8.55
CA GLY A 9 -15.52 7.54 -7.29
C GLY A 9 -16.02 6.19 -6.77
N ARG A 10 -17.30 5.88 -6.99
CA ARG A 10 -17.91 4.60 -6.60
C ARG A 10 -17.34 3.43 -7.39
N ARG A 11 -17.14 3.59 -8.70
CA ARG A 11 -16.53 2.55 -9.56
C ARG A 11 -15.09 2.27 -9.19
N TRP A 12 -14.30 3.28 -8.90
CA TRP A 12 -12.92 3.09 -8.47
C TRP A 12 -12.80 2.41 -7.11
N LEU A 13 -13.64 2.82 -6.16
CA LEU A 13 -13.67 2.17 -4.86
C LEU A 13 -14.03 0.69 -4.98
N LEU A 14 -15.02 0.36 -5.81
CA LEU A 14 -15.39 -1.02 -6.10
C LEU A 14 -14.23 -1.79 -6.74
N ALA A 15 -13.58 -1.22 -7.77
CA ALA A 15 -12.44 -1.84 -8.43
C ALA A 15 -11.27 -2.08 -7.46
N GLY A 16 -10.94 -1.09 -6.61
CA GLY A 16 -9.91 -1.22 -5.58
C GLY A 16 -10.24 -2.29 -4.55
N THR A 17 -11.48 -2.35 -4.12
CA THR A 17 -11.96 -3.38 -3.18
C THR A 17 -11.88 -4.77 -3.78
N LEU A 18 -12.38 -4.96 -4.99
CA LEU A 18 -12.30 -6.25 -5.69
C LEU A 18 -10.86 -6.70 -5.90
N ALA A 19 -9.97 -5.80 -6.31
CA ALA A 19 -8.55 -6.10 -6.47
C ALA A 19 -7.91 -6.56 -5.15
N LEU A 20 -8.20 -5.88 -4.03
CA LEU A 20 -7.73 -6.28 -2.71
C LEU A 20 -8.17 -7.71 -2.36
N PHE A 21 -9.48 -7.98 -2.47
CA PHE A 21 -10.01 -9.31 -2.12
C PHE A 21 -9.46 -10.41 -3.01
N VAL A 22 -9.37 -10.19 -4.33
CA VAL A 22 -8.83 -11.17 -5.28
C VAL A 22 -7.35 -11.43 -5.01
N LEU A 23 -6.53 -10.40 -4.86
CA LEU A 23 -5.11 -10.56 -4.63
C LEU A 23 -4.81 -11.16 -3.25
N TYR A 24 -5.54 -10.78 -2.22
CA TYR A 24 -5.41 -11.40 -0.90
C TYR A 24 -5.88 -12.87 -0.92
N SER A 25 -6.95 -13.20 -1.64
CA SER A 25 -7.38 -14.59 -1.81
C SER A 25 -6.30 -15.42 -2.53
N LEU A 26 -5.70 -14.86 -3.59
CA LEU A 26 -4.60 -15.53 -4.30
C LEU A 26 -3.43 -15.80 -3.36
N ASN A 27 -3.03 -14.83 -2.55
CA ASN A 27 -1.96 -15.00 -1.58
C ASN A 27 -2.31 -16.05 -0.51
N CYS A 28 -3.50 -15.95 0.10
CA CYS A 28 -3.91 -16.82 1.19
C CYS A 28 -4.17 -18.27 0.75
N PHE A 29 -4.81 -18.49 -0.40
CA PHE A 29 -5.25 -19.82 -0.83
C PHE A 29 -4.38 -20.49 -1.88
N VAL A 30 -3.43 -19.79 -2.47
CA VAL A 30 -2.49 -20.37 -3.45
C VAL A 30 -1.06 -20.28 -2.94
N VAL A 31 -0.57 -19.08 -2.63
CA VAL A 31 0.85 -18.88 -2.31
C VAL A 31 1.19 -19.45 -0.92
N LEU A 32 0.38 -19.13 0.10
CA LEU A 32 0.64 -19.59 1.47
C LEU A 32 0.57 -21.12 1.60
N PRO A 33 -0.44 -21.82 1.06
CA PRO A 33 -0.45 -23.29 1.02
C PRO A 33 0.75 -23.88 0.30
N LEU A 34 1.09 -23.34 -0.89
CA LEU A 34 2.26 -23.80 -1.65
C LEU A 34 3.54 -23.66 -0.84
N ARG A 35 3.74 -22.52 -0.16
CA ARG A 35 4.88 -22.30 0.72
C ARG A 35 4.91 -23.31 1.86
N ASN A 36 3.78 -23.55 2.51
CA ASN A 36 3.68 -24.50 3.64
C ASN A 36 3.93 -25.94 3.19
N MET A 37 3.42 -26.35 2.03
CA MET A 37 3.71 -27.67 1.45
C MET A 37 5.20 -27.84 1.16
N LEU A 38 5.84 -26.88 0.52
CA LEU A 38 7.26 -26.93 0.20
C LEU A 38 8.15 -26.92 1.45
N SER A 39 7.73 -26.24 2.53
CA SER A 39 8.49 -26.21 3.79
C SER A 39 8.30 -27.46 4.63
N SER A 40 7.19 -28.19 4.47
CA SER A 40 6.90 -29.42 5.21
C SER A 40 7.47 -30.69 4.54
N ASP A 41 7.78 -30.63 3.25
CA ASP A 41 8.34 -31.76 2.51
C ASP A 41 9.86 -31.80 2.72
N ILE A 42 10.35 -32.88 3.35
CA ILE A 42 11.77 -33.09 3.66
C ILE A 42 12.63 -33.08 2.38
N LEU A 43 12.09 -33.53 1.24
CA LEU A 43 12.77 -33.49 -0.06
C LEU A 43 13.00 -32.07 -0.59
N PHE A 44 12.18 -31.12 -0.17
CA PHE A 44 12.29 -29.72 -0.58
C PHE A 44 12.89 -28.81 0.49
N ALA A 45 13.05 -29.29 1.73
CA ALA A 45 13.65 -28.51 2.83
C ALA A 45 15.06 -28.00 2.49
N ASP A 46 15.83 -28.77 1.69
CA ASP A 46 17.15 -28.36 1.21
C ASP A 46 17.08 -27.30 0.10
N ASN A 47 15.88 -27.00 -0.45
CA ASN A 47 15.72 -26.10 -1.58
C ASN A 47 15.21 -24.71 -1.12
N LEU A 48 15.95 -24.06 -0.22
CA LEU A 48 15.70 -22.71 0.30
C LEU A 48 15.40 -21.67 -0.80
N VAL A 49 15.97 -21.86 -2.00
CA VAL A 49 15.75 -20.96 -3.13
C VAL A 49 14.29 -20.98 -3.58
N ILE A 50 13.66 -22.14 -3.72
CA ILE A 50 12.27 -22.28 -4.16
C ILE A 50 11.33 -21.70 -3.11
N ILE A 51 11.56 -21.99 -1.83
CA ILE A 51 10.75 -21.46 -0.72
C ILE A 51 10.81 -19.93 -0.69
N ASN A 52 12.01 -19.36 -0.86
CA ASN A 52 12.20 -17.91 -0.91
C ASN A 52 11.55 -17.29 -2.13
N LEU A 53 11.59 -17.94 -3.30
CA LEU A 53 10.89 -17.44 -4.51
C LEU A 53 9.37 -17.43 -4.33
N VAL A 54 8.78 -18.45 -3.71
CA VAL A 54 7.36 -18.50 -3.41
C VAL A 54 6.98 -17.42 -2.37
N SER A 55 7.82 -17.21 -1.36
CA SER A 55 7.63 -16.15 -0.37
C SER A 55 7.68 -14.76 -1.02
N LEU A 56 8.66 -14.54 -1.91
CA LEU A 56 8.77 -13.29 -2.68
C LEU A 56 7.53 -13.05 -3.57
N LEU A 57 7.00 -14.11 -4.20
CA LEU A 57 5.76 -14.01 -4.98
C LEU A 57 4.59 -13.52 -4.10
N GLY A 58 4.46 -14.06 -2.88
CA GLY A 58 3.46 -13.61 -1.92
C GLY A 58 3.60 -12.13 -1.56
N GLU A 59 4.83 -11.69 -1.30
CA GLU A 59 5.10 -10.27 -1.02
C GLU A 59 4.79 -9.36 -2.21
N LEU A 60 5.11 -9.78 -3.43
CA LEU A 60 4.79 -9.02 -4.64
C LEU A 60 3.27 -8.89 -4.86
N ILE A 61 2.51 -9.94 -4.59
CA ILE A 61 1.04 -9.91 -4.65
C ILE A 61 0.47 -8.93 -3.62
N GLU A 62 0.99 -8.92 -2.40
CA GLU A 62 0.57 -7.95 -1.37
C GLU A 62 0.93 -6.51 -1.76
N VAL A 63 2.13 -6.30 -2.28
CA VAL A 63 2.56 -5.00 -2.80
C VAL A 63 1.64 -4.52 -3.91
N ALA A 64 1.29 -5.41 -4.86
CA ALA A 64 0.37 -5.07 -5.94
C ALA A 64 -1.02 -4.69 -5.41
N ALA A 65 -1.54 -5.44 -4.43
CA ALA A 65 -2.84 -5.17 -3.80
C ALA A 65 -2.88 -3.80 -3.12
N ILE A 66 -1.91 -3.53 -2.26
CA ILE A 66 -1.81 -2.26 -1.50
C ILE A 66 -1.57 -1.08 -2.45
N SER A 67 -0.68 -1.24 -3.43
CA SER A 67 -0.33 -0.16 -4.37
C SER A 67 -1.51 0.22 -5.26
N PHE A 68 -2.27 -0.75 -5.75
CA PHE A 68 -3.48 -0.48 -6.51
C PHE A 68 -4.51 0.26 -5.65
N PHE A 69 -4.67 -0.16 -4.39
CA PHE A 69 -5.57 0.51 -3.45
C PHE A 69 -5.10 1.94 -3.14
N TYR A 70 -3.80 2.17 -2.97
CA TYR A 70 -3.26 3.52 -2.82
C TYR A 70 -3.55 4.39 -4.04
N ALA A 71 -3.41 3.86 -5.26
CA ALA A 71 -3.76 4.60 -6.47
C ALA A 71 -5.24 5.03 -6.47
N VAL A 72 -6.15 4.15 -6.06
CA VAL A 72 -7.57 4.46 -5.90
C VAL A 72 -7.79 5.54 -4.83
N LEU A 73 -7.15 5.40 -3.66
CA LEU A 73 -7.24 6.36 -2.56
C LEU A 73 -6.77 7.76 -2.99
N LEU A 74 -5.61 7.84 -3.66
CA LEU A 74 -5.05 9.09 -4.16
C LEU A 74 -5.99 9.80 -5.14
N LEU A 75 -6.53 9.05 -6.09
CA LEU A 75 -7.46 9.58 -7.08
C LEU A 75 -8.79 9.99 -6.44
N LEU A 76 -9.30 9.25 -5.44
CA LEU A 76 -10.49 9.62 -4.69
C LEU A 76 -10.29 10.93 -3.92
N ILE A 77 -9.19 11.07 -3.19
CA ILE A 77 -8.90 12.29 -2.44
C ILE A 77 -8.74 13.47 -3.41
N TYR A 78 -7.98 13.28 -4.49
CA TYR A 78 -7.70 14.34 -5.45
C TYR A 78 -8.94 14.83 -6.20
N ARG A 79 -9.79 13.92 -6.71
CA ARG A 79 -10.95 14.26 -7.55
C ARG A 79 -12.24 14.48 -6.76
N CYS A 80 -12.45 13.72 -5.69
CA CYS A 80 -13.71 13.68 -4.96
C CYS A 80 -13.63 14.34 -3.57
N GLY A 81 -12.41 14.69 -3.12
CA GLY A 81 -12.15 15.28 -1.82
C GLY A 81 -11.93 14.28 -0.69
N SER A 82 -11.36 14.76 0.39
CA SER A 82 -10.92 13.94 1.53
C SER A 82 -12.05 13.17 2.23
N LYS A 83 -13.27 13.74 2.28
CA LYS A 83 -14.43 13.06 2.89
C LYS A 83 -14.78 11.75 2.18
N ARG A 84 -14.63 11.71 0.84
CA ARG A 84 -14.86 10.48 0.06
C ARG A 84 -13.67 9.54 0.10
N GLY A 85 -12.45 10.07 0.16
CA GLY A 85 -11.27 9.25 0.42
C GLY A 85 -11.37 8.48 1.74
N ALA A 86 -12.00 9.06 2.78
CA ALA A 86 -12.23 8.39 4.03
C ALA A 86 -13.17 7.16 3.94
N LEU A 87 -14.08 7.13 2.95
CA LEU A 87 -14.93 5.95 2.72
C LEU A 87 -14.13 4.70 2.29
N ALA A 88 -12.91 4.88 1.79
CA ALA A 88 -12.01 3.79 1.43
C ALA A 88 -11.55 2.96 2.64
N PHE A 89 -11.63 3.51 3.87
CA PHE A 89 -11.27 2.78 5.08
C PHE A 89 -12.16 1.57 5.34
N ILE A 90 -13.45 1.64 5.03
CA ILE A 90 -14.41 0.56 5.28
C ILE A 90 -14.05 -0.70 4.49
N PRO A 91 -13.95 -0.65 3.15
CA PRO A 91 -13.58 -1.82 2.37
C PRO A 91 -12.14 -2.29 2.63
N PHE A 92 -11.22 -1.39 2.95
CA PHE A 92 -9.87 -1.75 3.34
C PHE A 92 -9.86 -2.55 4.64
N ALA A 93 -10.56 -2.07 5.68
CA ALA A 93 -10.69 -2.80 6.94
C ALA A 93 -11.29 -4.20 6.73
N ALA A 94 -12.35 -4.30 5.93
CA ALA A 94 -12.98 -5.59 5.62
C ALA A 94 -12.02 -6.54 4.89
N ALA A 95 -11.26 -6.04 3.90
CA ALA A 95 -10.29 -6.84 3.17
C ALA A 95 -9.11 -7.28 4.06
N THR A 96 -8.64 -6.41 4.96
CA THR A 96 -7.56 -6.73 5.89
C THR A 96 -7.99 -7.76 6.94
N VAL A 97 -9.18 -7.62 7.52
CA VAL A 97 -9.75 -8.65 8.40
C VAL A 97 -9.86 -9.98 7.67
N TYR A 98 -10.42 -9.97 6.46
CA TYR A 98 -10.51 -11.15 5.62
C TYR A 98 -9.14 -11.81 5.39
N LYS A 99 -8.10 -11.04 5.02
CA LYS A 99 -6.72 -11.53 4.83
C LYS A 99 -6.22 -12.28 6.06
N TYR A 100 -6.30 -11.67 7.24
CA TYR A 100 -5.77 -12.29 8.45
C TYR A 100 -6.60 -13.48 8.93
N CYS A 101 -7.92 -13.43 8.80
CA CYS A 101 -8.78 -14.59 9.09
C CYS A 101 -8.49 -15.75 8.13
N ALA A 102 -8.33 -15.47 6.83
CA ALA A 102 -8.01 -16.51 5.85
C ALA A 102 -6.62 -17.13 6.09
N ASN A 103 -5.60 -16.30 6.39
CA ASN A 103 -4.27 -16.78 6.74
C ASN A 103 -4.30 -17.69 7.97
N THR A 104 -5.00 -17.29 9.02
CA THR A 104 -5.16 -18.10 10.25
C THR A 104 -5.88 -19.42 9.95
N ALA A 105 -6.95 -19.38 9.16
CA ALA A 105 -7.69 -20.58 8.77
C ALA A 105 -6.81 -21.56 7.98
N VAL A 106 -6.03 -21.04 7.04
CA VAL A 106 -5.08 -21.87 6.26
C VAL A 106 -3.99 -22.45 7.17
N SER A 107 -3.44 -21.67 8.09
CA SER A 107 -2.44 -22.20 9.05
C SER A 107 -3.03 -23.34 9.90
N TRP A 108 -4.26 -23.22 10.36
CA TRP A 108 -4.93 -24.32 11.08
C TRP A 108 -5.15 -25.57 10.25
N MET A 109 -5.33 -25.44 8.94
CA MET A 109 -5.46 -26.61 8.05
C MET A 109 -4.15 -27.40 7.93
N TYR A 110 -2.99 -26.74 8.01
CA TYR A 110 -1.67 -27.37 7.88
C TYR A 110 -1.04 -27.79 9.20
N GLU A 111 -1.16 -26.96 10.23
CA GLU A 111 -0.56 -27.19 11.55
C GLU A 111 -1.47 -27.98 12.50
N GLY A 112 -2.74 -28.13 12.13
CA GLY A 112 -3.79 -28.58 13.03
C GLY A 112 -4.26 -27.45 13.97
N SER A 113 -5.55 -27.43 14.27
CA SER A 113 -6.08 -26.44 15.21
C SER A 113 -5.80 -26.90 16.65
N ILE A 114 -4.95 -26.13 17.34
CA ILE A 114 -4.68 -26.35 18.77
C ILE A 114 -5.55 -25.38 19.55
N PRO A 115 -6.56 -25.86 20.33
CA PRO A 115 -7.52 -24.97 21.03
C PRO A 115 -6.86 -23.93 21.94
N SER A 116 -5.72 -24.24 22.53
CA SER A 116 -4.96 -23.31 23.37
C SER A 116 -4.38 -22.10 22.61
N LYS A 117 -4.22 -22.17 21.28
CA LYS A 117 -3.71 -21.10 20.43
C LYS A 117 -4.83 -20.17 19.92
N TRP A 118 -6.10 -20.58 19.94
CA TRP A 118 -7.20 -19.81 19.33
C TRP A 118 -7.32 -18.38 19.85
N ALA A 119 -7.22 -18.20 21.16
CA ALA A 119 -7.29 -16.87 21.75
C ALA A 119 -6.16 -15.98 21.25
N TRP A 120 -4.94 -16.53 21.14
CA TRP A 120 -3.77 -15.82 20.61
C TRP A 120 -3.92 -15.48 19.14
N ASP A 121 -4.40 -16.41 18.34
CA ASP A 121 -4.63 -16.21 16.91
C ASP A 121 -5.67 -15.12 16.65
N ILE A 122 -6.76 -15.10 17.41
CA ILE A 122 -7.78 -14.04 17.36
C ILE A 122 -7.18 -12.68 17.72
N VAL A 123 -6.40 -12.60 18.80
CA VAL A 123 -5.72 -11.37 19.20
C VAL A 123 -4.76 -10.89 18.09
N ASN A 124 -4.02 -11.80 17.46
CA ASN A 124 -3.13 -11.47 16.34
C ASN A 124 -3.90 -10.91 15.14
N VAL A 125 -5.05 -11.50 14.77
CA VAL A 125 -5.90 -10.97 13.68
C VAL A 125 -6.28 -9.51 13.96
N PHE A 126 -6.76 -9.22 15.17
CA PHE A 126 -7.12 -7.85 15.55
C PHE A 126 -5.91 -6.91 15.57
N PHE A 127 -4.80 -7.35 16.14
CA PHE A 127 -3.59 -6.56 16.27
C PHE A 127 -3.01 -6.16 14.89
N TYR A 128 -2.84 -7.13 13.99
CA TYR A 128 -2.31 -6.85 12.66
C TYR A 128 -3.29 -6.04 11.81
N THR A 129 -4.60 -6.28 11.95
CA THR A 129 -5.61 -5.44 11.31
C THR A 129 -5.52 -3.99 11.79
N ALA A 130 -5.37 -3.76 13.09
CA ALA A 130 -5.22 -2.44 13.66
C ALA A 130 -3.94 -1.73 13.16
N LEU A 131 -2.83 -2.44 13.05
CA LEU A 131 -1.57 -1.90 12.51
C LEU A 131 -1.70 -1.48 11.05
N GLU A 132 -2.30 -2.30 10.18
CA GLU A 132 -2.51 -1.93 8.77
C GLU A 132 -3.48 -0.74 8.63
N LEU A 133 -4.53 -0.69 9.45
CA LEU A 133 -5.44 0.47 9.48
C LEU A 133 -4.75 1.73 9.95
N LEU A 134 -3.87 1.65 10.95
CA LEU A 134 -3.05 2.77 11.40
C LEU A 134 -2.10 3.25 10.29
N GLN A 135 -1.46 2.33 9.59
CA GLN A 135 -0.62 2.66 8.43
C GLN A 135 -1.43 3.42 7.36
N LEU A 136 -2.61 2.90 6.98
CA LEU A 136 -3.49 3.57 6.02
C LEU A 136 -3.93 4.95 6.52
N PHE A 137 -4.22 5.09 7.80
CA PHE A 137 -4.61 6.37 8.40
C PHE A 137 -3.48 7.40 8.30
N ILE A 138 -2.24 7.01 8.60
CA ILE A 138 -1.07 7.87 8.45
C ILE A 138 -0.89 8.28 6.99
N VAL A 139 -0.95 7.33 6.06
CA VAL A 139 -0.92 7.62 4.60
C VAL A 139 -2.00 8.63 4.23
N PHE A 140 -3.24 8.40 4.66
CA PHE A 140 -4.37 9.27 4.36
C PHE A 140 -4.14 10.71 4.86
N LEU A 141 -3.64 10.88 6.08
CA LEU A 141 -3.37 12.20 6.65
C LEU A 141 -2.31 12.96 5.84
N PHE A 142 -1.18 12.31 5.53
CA PHE A 142 -0.11 12.95 4.76
C PHE A 142 -0.55 13.28 3.34
N VAL A 143 -1.20 12.35 2.65
CA VAL A 143 -1.72 12.55 1.30
C VAL A 143 -2.75 13.67 1.26
N LYS A 144 -3.68 13.69 2.22
CA LYS A 144 -4.65 14.78 2.36
C LYS A 144 -3.93 16.11 2.52
N GLY A 145 -2.90 16.18 3.37
CA GLY A 145 -2.09 17.39 3.58
C GLY A 145 -1.46 17.88 2.29
N VAL A 146 -0.78 16.99 1.55
CA VAL A 146 -0.12 17.34 0.28
C VAL A 146 -1.12 17.84 -0.76
N ILE A 147 -2.25 17.14 -0.93
CA ILE A 147 -3.28 17.53 -1.92
C ILE A 147 -3.95 18.85 -1.52
N THR A 148 -4.21 19.08 -0.23
CA THR A 148 -4.79 20.33 0.25
C THR A 148 -3.85 21.50 -0.01
N LEU A 149 -2.57 21.38 0.36
CA LEU A 149 -1.56 22.41 0.11
C LEU A 149 -1.40 22.71 -1.39
N TYR A 150 -1.47 21.68 -2.24
CA TYR A 150 -1.44 21.87 -3.68
C TYR A 150 -2.65 22.64 -4.19
N THR A 151 -3.86 22.28 -3.77
CA THR A 151 -5.10 22.94 -4.21
C THR A 151 -5.18 24.38 -3.74
N GLU A 152 -4.79 24.65 -2.48
CA GLU A 152 -4.76 26.01 -1.94
C GLU A 152 -3.78 26.91 -2.71
N LYS A 153 -2.56 26.42 -2.97
CA LYS A 153 -1.57 27.18 -3.75
C LYS A 153 -2.02 27.42 -5.17
N ARG A 154 -2.64 26.44 -5.82
CA ARG A 154 -3.21 26.59 -7.16
C ARG A 154 -4.30 27.68 -7.15
N ASP A 155 -5.21 27.66 -6.16
CA ASP A 155 -6.32 28.60 -6.10
C ASP A 155 -5.83 30.04 -5.82
N ILE A 156 -4.79 30.21 -5.00
CA ILE A 156 -4.14 31.51 -4.76
C ILE A 156 -3.55 32.05 -6.06
N ARG A 157 -2.87 31.22 -6.85
CA ARG A 157 -2.26 31.61 -8.12
C ARG A 157 -3.29 31.97 -9.18
N LEU A 158 -4.36 31.17 -9.29
CA LEU A 158 -5.45 31.46 -10.21
C LEU A 158 -6.12 32.79 -9.86
N LYS A 159 -6.29 33.11 -8.58
CA LYS A 159 -6.80 34.40 -8.13
C LYS A 159 -5.83 35.53 -8.51
N ALA A 160 -4.54 35.38 -8.24
CA ALA A 160 -3.51 36.36 -8.57
C ALA A 160 -3.45 36.62 -10.09
N ALA A 161 -3.48 35.56 -10.91
CA ALA A 161 -3.50 35.69 -12.37
C ALA A 161 -4.74 36.40 -12.87
N ARG A 162 -5.94 36.12 -12.34
CA ARG A 162 -7.17 36.82 -12.68
C ARG A 162 -7.11 38.31 -12.30
N THR A 163 -6.55 38.62 -11.13
CA THR A 163 -6.37 40.01 -10.68
C THR A 163 -5.39 40.77 -11.57
N ALA A 164 -4.41 40.09 -12.15
CA ALA A 164 -3.46 40.67 -13.12
C ALA A 164 -4.01 40.76 -14.56
N GLY A 165 -5.28 40.43 -14.80
CA GLY A 165 -5.94 40.53 -16.10
C GLY A 165 -5.71 39.32 -17.03
N TYR A 166 -5.18 38.21 -16.52
CA TYR A 166 -5.01 36.99 -17.30
C TYR A 166 -6.26 36.11 -17.23
N GLU A 167 -6.72 35.61 -18.38
CA GLU A 167 -7.86 34.70 -18.48
C GLU A 167 -7.37 33.27 -18.81
N GLY A 168 -7.81 32.27 -18.00
CA GLY A 168 -7.65 30.86 -18.26
C GLY A 168 -6.47 30.16 -17.53
N GLU A 169 -6.56 28.82 -17.39
CA GLU A 169 -5.53 28.01 -16.72
C GLU A 169 -4.21 27.95 -17.50
N ALA A 170 -4.25 28.05 -18.82
CA ALA A 170 -3.05 28.01 -19.69
C ALA A 170 -2.11 29.20 -19.43
N ILE A 171 -2.66 30.36 -19.10
CA ILE A 171 -1.90 31.58 -18.88
C ILE A 171 -1.15 31.55 -17.54
N ALA A 172 -1.70 30.87 -16.54
CA ALA A 172 -1.01 30.68 -15.26
C ALA A 172 0.27 29.85 -15.40
N GLN A 173 0.35 28.97 -16.40
CA GLN A 173 1.56 28.20 -16.72
C GLN A 173 2.62 29.06 -17.41
N ASP A 174 2.23 30.00 -18.27
CA ASP A 174 3.15 30.88 -18.98
C ASP A 174 3.74 31.97 -18.06
N VAL A 175 2.99 32.43 -17.07
CA VAL A 175 3.44 33.45 -16.10
C VAL A 175 4.44 32.87 -15.09
N TYR A 176 4.38 31.56 -14.82
CA TYR A 176 5.26 30.89 -13.85
C TYR A 176 5.94 29.63 -14.46
N PRO A 177 6.77 29.76 -15.50
CA PRO A 177 7.35 28.62 -16.23
C PRO A 177 8.26 27.73 -15.37
N PHE A 178 8.79 28.23 -14.24
CA PHE A 178 9.65 27.49 -13.33
C PHE A 178 8.87 26.68 -12.29
N ASP A 179 7.55 26.81 -12.24
CA ASP A 179 6.72 26.19 -11.20
C ASP A 179 6.15 24.81 -11.60
N ARG A 180 6.89 24.06 -12.45
CA ARG A 180 6.61 22.63 -12.72
C ARG A 180 6.50 21.77 -11.44
N LEU A 181 7.00 22.30 -10.32
CA LEU A 181 6.86 21.67 -8.99
C LEU A 181 5.41 21.59 -8.48
N TYR A 182 4.49 22.32 -9.10
CA TYR A 182 3.08 22.40 -8.69
C TYR A 182 2.10 21.89 -9.74
N ASP A 183 2.60 21.19 -10.76
CA ASP A 183 1.77 20.49 -11.71
C ASP A 183 1.01 19.35 -11.04
N ARG A 184 -0.17 19.01 -11.58
CA ARG A 184 -1.03 17.91 -11.14
C ARG A 184 -0.28 16.59 -11.03
N SER A 185 0.53 16.29 -12.03
CA SER A 185 1.35 15.08 -12.06
C SER A 185 2.30 15.03 -10.86
N ASN A 186 2.96 16.15 -10.53
CA ASN A 186 3.89 16.24 -9.42
C ASN A 186 3.22 16.06 -8.06
N CYS A 187 1.99 16.58 -7.88
CA CYS A 187 1.22 16.37 -6.65
C CYS A 187 0.92 14.89 -6.42
N LEU A 188 0.44 14.19 -7.47
CA LEU A 188 0.11 12.76 -7.39
C LEU A 188 1.37 11.89 -7.23
N LEU A 189 2.47 12.21 -7.92
CA LEU A 189 3.75 11.51 -7.79
C LEU A 189 4.33 11.65 -6.37
N ARG A 190 4.30 12.85 -5.79
CA ARG A 190 4.72 13.07 -4.39
C ARG A 190 3.85 12.29 -3.42
N SER A 191 2.54 12.28 -3.64
CA SER A 191 1.62 11.51 -2.80
C SER A 191 1.89 10.01 -2.92
N ALA A 192 2.18 9.48 -4.11
CA ALA A 192 2.58 8.09 -4.31
C ALA A 192 3.92 7.77 -3.61
N PHE A 193 4.89 8.70 -3.67
CA PHE A 193 6.16 8.55 -2.95
C PHE A 193 5.95 8.49 -1.43
N ILE A 194 5.07 9.31 -0.88
CA ILE A 194 4.72 9.28 0.55
C ILE A 194 4.09 7.93 0.92
N CYS A 195 3.18 7.40 0.09
CA CYS A 195 2.60 6.08 0.32
C CYS A 195 3.69 5.00 0.41
N ALA A 196 4.63 5.00 -0.54
CA ALA A 196 5.74 4.06 -0.56
C ALA A 196 6.66 4.23 0.66
N LEU A 197 7.03 5.46 0.99
CA LEU A 197 7.90 5.77 2.12
C LEU A 197 7.29 5.29 3.45
N ILE A 198 6.00 5.59 3.70
CA ILE A 198 5.31 5.15 4.93
C ILE A 198 5.24 3.63 4.98
N THR A 199 5.01 2.96 3.84
CA THR A 199 4.98 1.49 3.79
C THR A 199 6.36 0.89 4.12
N VAL A 200 7.45 1.45 3.60
CA VAL A 200 8.81 1.03 3.94
C VAL A 200 9.08 1.22 5.42
N ILE A 201 8.81 2.42 5.94
CA ILE A 201 9.03 2.74 7.36
C ILE A 201 8.26 1.78 8.27
N ALA A 202 6.99 1.51 7.97
CA ALA A 202 6.16 0.60 8.77
C ALA A 202 6.73 -0.84 8.76
N LYS A 203 7.18 -1.32 7.61
CA LYS A 203 7.81 -2.66 7.47
C LYS A 203 9.18 -2.71 8.15
N GLU A 204 9.99 -1.65 8.04
CA GLU A 204 11.31 -1.57 8.68
C GLU A 204 11.21 -1.50 10.21
N ILE A 205 10.28 -0.70 10.75
CA ILE A 205 10.05 -0.65 12.20
C ILE A 205 9.68 -2.04 12.72
N GLY A 206 8.81 -2.78 12.02
CA GLY A 206 8.45 -4.15 12.40
C GLY A 206 9.64 -5.09 12.45
N SER A 207 10.56 -4.98 11.48
CA SER A 207 11.80 -5.78 11.46
C SER A 207 12.77 -5.39 12.55
N VAL A 208 13.02 -4.09 12.72
CA VAL A 208 13.91 -3.61 13.79
C VAL A 208 13.40 -4.07 15.15
N VAL A 209 12.09 -3.96 15.42
CA VAL A 209 11.52 -4.43 16.69
C VAL A 209 11.71 -5.94 16.87
N SER A 210 11.50 -6.73 15.81
CA SER A 210 11.72 -8.18 15.85
C SER A 210 13.19 -8.53 16.10
N ASP A 211 14.10 -7.87 15.40
CA ASP A 211 15.54 -8.14 15.49
C ASP A 211 16.09 -7.72 16.87
N VAL A 212 15.66 -6.55 17.38
CA VAL A 212 16.02 -6.11 18.74
C VAL A 212 15.49 -7.09 19.79
N TRP A 213 14.26 -7.58 19.63
CA TRP A 213 13.70 -8.59 20.52
C TRP A 213 14.49 -9.88 20.52
N LEU A 214 14.91 -10.36 19.35
CA LEU A 214 15.76 -11.55 19.23
C LEU A 214 17.13 -11.34 19.89
N ILE A 215 17.75 -10.18 19.68
CA ILE A 215 19.03 -9.82 20.32
C ILE A 215 18.90 -9.78 21.85
N VAL A 216 17.80 -9.23 22.36
CA VAL A 216 17.56 -9.19 23.81
C VAL A 216 17.40 -10.57 24.42
N LEU A 217 16.73 -11.49 23.68
CA LEU A 217 16.50 -12.86 24.18
C LEU A 217 17.69 -13.79 24.03
N TYR A 218 18.43 -13.68 22.94
CA TYR A 218 19.45 -14.65 22.54
C TYR A 218 20.87 -14.09 22.47
N GLY A 219 21.03 -12.78 22.65
CA GLY A 219 22.32 -12.09 22.47
C GLY A 219 22.59 -11.68 21.03
N LEU A 220 23.73 -11.01 20.83
CA LEU A 220 24.17 -10.61 19.50
C LEU A 220 24.55 -11.84 18.68
N PRO A 221 24.18 -11.91 17.39
CA PRO A 221 24.60 -13.00 16.51
C PRO A 221 26.14 -13.02 16.39
N GLU A 222 26.75 -14.16 16.65
CA GLU A 222 28.21 -14.35 16.51
C GLU A 222 28.57 -14.64 15.04
N ASP A 223 27.62 -15.15 14.25
CA ASP A 223 27.85 -15.55 12.87
C ASP A 223 27.70 -14.38 11.90
N PRO A 224 28.75 -14.06 11.10
CA PRO A 224 28.67 -13.04 10.04
C PRO A 224 27.57 -13.28 9.00
N ILE A 225 27.18 -14.52 8.76
CA ILE A 225 26.13 -14.90 7.82
C ILE A 225 24.78 -14.36 8.30
N THR A 226 24.49 -14.42 9.59
CA THR A 226 23.25 -13.87 10.18
C THR A 226 23.16 -12.36 9.96
N TRP A 227 24.25 -11.62 10.15
CA TRP A 227 24.30 -10.19 9.84
C TRP A 227 24.05 -9.88 8.36
N LEU A 228 24.60 -10.72 7.47
CA LEU A 228 24.34 -10.58 6.04
C LEU A 228 22.85 -10.78 5.72
N PHE A 229 22.21 -11.81 6.30
CA PHE A 229 20.77 -12.04 6.12
C PHE A 229 19.93 -10.88 6.64
N MET A 230 20.24 -10.31 7.79
CA MET A 230 19.56 -9.13 8.31
C MET A 230 19.70 -7.95 7.34
N ALA A 231 20.91 -7.67 6.86
CA ALA A 231 21.16 -6.59 5.89
C ALA A 231 20.37 -6.79 4.57
N VAL A 232 20.35 -8.00 4.03
CA VAL A 232 19.58 -8.36 2.83
C VAL A 232 18.07 -8.16 3.07
N ASN A 233 17.57 -8.53 4.25
CA ASN A 233 16.17 -8.31 4.62
C ASN A 233 15.79 -6.82 4.62
N TYR A 234 16.61 -5.94 5.20
CA TYR A 234 16.38 -4.49 5.15
C TYR A 234 16.42 -3.93 3.73
N ILE A 235 17.43 -4.32 2.94
CA ILE A 235 17.54 -3.90 1.53
C ILE A 235 16.32 -4.35 0.73
N SER A 236 15.83 -5.57 0.93
CA SER A 236 14.66 -6.10 0.22
C SER A 236 13.41 -5.25 0.46
N LYS A 237 13.20 -4.73 1.67
CA LYS A 237 12.07 -3.86 2.00
C LYS A 237 12.15 -2.50 1.33
N VAL A 238 13.35 -1.94 1.19
CA VAL A 238 13.56 -0.72 0.42
C VAL A 238 13.21 -0.97 -1.05
N ILE A 239 13.64 -2.09 -1.63
CA ILE A 239 13.28 -2.49 -3.00
C ILE A 239 11.78 -2.65 -3.16
N LEU A 240 11.09 -3.29 -2.20
CA LEU A 240 9.62 -3.37 -2.18
C LEU A 240 8.96 -2.00 -2.11
N GLY A 241 9.56 -1.04 -1.39
CA GLY A 241 9.09 0.34 -1.37
C GLY A 241 9.11 0.99 -2.76
N PHE A 242 10.19 0.79 -3.53
CA PHE A 242 10.22 1.22 -4.93
C PHE A 242 9.14 0.53 -5.77
N ALA A 243 8.90 -0.77 -5.56
CA ALA A 243 7.82 -1.48 -6.24
C ALA A 243 6.44 -0.87 -5.90
N VAL A 244 6.17 -0.55 -4.62
CA VAL A 244 4.95 0.17 -4.20
C VAL A 244 4.80 1.49 -4.96
N TYR A 245 5.86 2.28 -5.05
CA TYR A 245 5.83 3.54 -5.77
C TYR A 245 5.48 3.36 -7.25
N PHE A 246 6.24 2.53 -7.95
CA PHE A 246 6.05 2.33 -9.40
C PHE A 246 4.68 1.73 -9.72
N VAL A 247 4.24 0.72 -8.98
CA VAL A 247 2.91 0.09 -9.20
C VAL A 247 1.79 1.08 -8.89
N THR A 248 1.93 1.91 -7.86
CA THR A 248 0.94 2.97 -7.54
C THR A 248 0.84 3.97 -8.68
N VAL A 249 1.97 4.48 -9.19
CA VAL A 249 2.02 5.44 -10.31
C VAL A 249 1.45 4.81 -11.58
N TRP A 250 1.83 3.58 -11.90
CA TRP A 250 1.32 2.85 -13.06
C TRP A 250 -0.19 2.65 -12.99
N SER A 251 -0.69 2.22 -11.83
CA SER A 251 -2.13 2.03 -11.59
C SER A 251 -2.91 3.35 -11.72
N MET A 252 -2.38 4.45 -11.19
CA MET A 252 -2.99 5.78 -11.36
C MET A 252 -3.09 6.17 -12.84
N ASN A 253 -2.04 5.90 -13.63
CA ASN A 253 -2.04 6.22 -15.05
C ASN A 253 -3.09 5.41 -15.81
N ILE A 254 -3.25 4.11 -15.52
CA ILE A 254 -4.28 3.26 -16.12
C ILE A 254 -5.68 3.77 -15.76
N LEU A 255 -5.92 4.04 -14.47
CA LEU A 255 -7.20 4.53 -13.99
C LEU A 255 -7.55 5.90 -14.58
N ASN A 256 -6.57 6.77 -14.81
CA ASN A 256 -6.76 8.07 -15.44
C ASN A 256 -7.08 7.95 -16.95
N LYS A 257 -6.32 7.17 -17.71
CA LYS A 257 -6.55 6.99 -19.16
C LYS A 257 -7.97 6.51 -19.45
N ASN A 258 -8.45 5.54 -18.67
CA ASN A 258 -9.82 5.02 -18.81
C ASN A 258 -10.92 6.05 -18.52
N THR A 259 -10.58 7.22 -18.01
CA THR A 259 -11.52 8.31 -17.73
C THR A 259 -11.50 9.42 -18.75
N GLU A 260 -10.37 9.68 -19.38
CA GLU A 260 -10.24 10.68 -20.44
C GLU A 260 -10.86 10.22 -21.77
N THR A 261 -10.89 8.90 -22.01
CA THR A 261 -11.54 8.30 -23.20
C THR A 261 -13.07 8.23 -23.12
N LYS A 262 -13.69 8.62 -21.99
CA LYS A 262 -15.15 8.56 -21.78
C LYS A 262 -15.81 9.93 -21.56
N ILE A 263 -15.07 11.03 -21.76
CA ILE A 263 -15.54 12.41 -21.76
C ILE A 263 -15.54 12.95 -23.20
#